data_9ca4b8aa2397a87e38e2bb18f07b14ab
#
_entry.id   9ca4b8aa2397a87e38e2bb18f07b14ab
#
_cell.length_a   1.000
_cell.length_b   1.000
_cell.length_c   1.000
_cell.angle_alpha   90.00
_cell.angle_beta   90.00
_cell.angle_gamma   90.00
#
_symmetry.space_group_name_H-M   'P 1'
#
loop_
_entity.id
_entity.type
_entity.pdbx_description
1 polymer ?
#
loop_
_entity_poly.entity_id
_entity_poly.type
_entity_poly.pdbx_seq_one_letter_code
_entity_poly.pdbx_strand_id
1 'polypeptide(L)' 'MKKLSKKQTLSYLALQKVARLQELLKMTQNAEVVTSNDNYTPEAYIQNSKFIDDAQKEIYSLLDGIKRDVECI' A
#
# COMPACT_ATOMS: atom_id res chain seq x y z
N MET A 1 14.20 10.35 -27.96
CA MET A 1 14.14 9.72 -26.61
C MET A 1 14.46 8.26 -26.71
N LYS A 2 15.32 7.77 -25.85
CA LYS A 2 15.57 6.33 -25.74
C LYS A 2 14.39 5.67 -25.06
N LYS A 3 13.85 4.62 -25.65
CA LYS A 3 12.89 3.76 -24.97
C LYS A 3 13.58 3.02 -23.83
N LEU A 4 12.92 2.97 -22.68
CA LEU A 4 13.38 2.11 -21.59
C LEU A 4 13.30 0.65 -22.03
N SER A 5 14.27 -0.16 -21.62
CA SER A 5 14.19 -1.61 -21.82
C SER A 5 13.02 -2.18 -21.00
N LYS A 6 12.55 -3.37 -21.35
CA LYS A 6 11.51 -4.06 -20.57
C LYS A 6 11.91 -4.18 -19.10
N LYS A 7 13.15 -4.55 -18.85
CA LYS A 7 13.69 -4.67 -17.48
C LYS A 7 13.65 -3.35 -16.72
N GLN A 8 14.07 -2.25 -17.36
CA GLN A 8 14.04 -0.91 -16.75
C GLN A 8 12.61 -0.47 -16.45
N THR A 9 11.70 -0.70 -17.39
CA THR A 9 10.28 -0.35 -17.22
C THR A 9 9.67 -1.13 -16.03
N LEU A 10 9.91 -2.44 -15.94
CA LEU A 10 9.40 -3.26 -14.86
C LEU A 10 9.99 -2.86 -13.51
N SER A 11 11.29 -2.56 -13.46
CA SER A 11 11.94 -2.07 -12.25
C SER A 11 11.35 -0.75 -11.78
N TYR A 12 11.09 0.17 -12.71
CA TYR A 12 10.47 1.46 -12.39
C TYR A 12 9.05 1.28 -11.84
N LEU A 13 8.25 0.42 -12.47
CA LEU A 13 6.90 0.11 -12.01
C LEU A 13 6.90 -0.53 -10.62
N ALA A 14 7.84 -1.45 -10.38
CA ALA A 14 7.98 -2.07 -9.06
C ALA A 14 8.34 -1.04 -7.99
N LEU A 15 9.24 -0.11 -8.28
CA LEU A 15 9.60 0.97 -7.36
C LEU A 15 8.43 1.88 -7.04
N GLN A 16 7.59 2.21 -8.03
CA GLN A 16 6.38 3.00 -7.79
C GLN A 16 5.41 2.26 -6.87
N LYS A 17 5.24 0.96 -7.06
CA LYS A 17 4.40 0.13 -6.19
C LYS A 17 4.94 0.08 -4.77
N VAL A 18 6.27 -0.02 -4.61
CA VAL A 18 6.92 0.00 -3.29
C VAL A 18 6.67 1.33 -2.58
N ALA A 19 6.79 2.45 -3.29
CA ALA A 19 6.52 3.78 -2.73
C ALA A 19 5.07 3.90 -2.24
N ARG A 20 4.11 3.41 -3.04
CA ARG A 20 2.71 3.39 -2.64
C ARG A 20 2.46 2.49 -1.45
N LEU A 21 3.13 1.34 -1.41
CA LEU A 21 3.05 0.40 -0.30
C LEU A 21 3.52 1.04 1.01
N GLN A 22 4.65 1.75 0.97
CA GLN A 22 5.18 2.46 2.14
C GLN A 22 4.22 3.53 2.64
N GLU A 23 3.61 4.28 1.71
CA GLU A 23 2.60 5.28 2.05
C GLU A 23 1.39 4.65 2.74
N LEU A 24 0.87 3.54 2.21
CA LEU A 24 -0.27 2.83 2.79
C LEU A 24 0.06 2.27 4.17
N LEU A 25 1.25 1.70 4.36
CA LEU A 25 1.69 1.19 5.65
C LEU A 25 1.74 2.31 6.69
N LYS A 26 2.25 3.47 6.33
CA LYS A 26 2.30 4.63 7.21
C LYS A 26 0.90 5.11 7.58
N MET A 27 -0.01 5.16 6.62
CA MET A 27 -1.39 5.56 6.85
C MET A 27 -2.13 4.59 7.77
N THR A 28 -1.94 3.28 7.58
CA THR A 28 -2.56 2.26 8.44
C THR A 28 -2.01 2.29 9.85
N GLN A 29 -0.72 2.52 10.04
CA GLN A 29 -0.11 2.69 11.36
C GLN A 29 -0.71 3.89 12.09
N ASN A 30 -0.87 5.01 11.41
CA ASN A 30 -1.50 6.20 12.00
C ASN A 30 -2.95 5.93 12.37
N ALA A 31 -3.70 5.22 11.53
CA ALA A 31 -5.08 4.84 11.80
C ALA A 31 -5.20 3.91 13.02
N GLU A 32 -4.27 2.95 13.17
CA GLU A 32 -4.24 2.06 14.33
C GLU A 32 -3.97 2.82 15.64
N VAL A 33 -3.05 3.78 15.61
CA VAL A 33 -2.76 4.63 16.79
C VAL A 33 -4.00 5.43 17.19
N VAL A 34 -4.70 6.02 16.24
CA VAL A 34 -5.93 6.77 16.49
C VAL A 34 -7.02 5.86 17.06
N THR A 35 -7.15 4.64 16.54
CA THR A 35 -8.15 3.65 17.00
C THR A 35 -7.90 3.24 18.46
N SER A 36 -6.67 3.27 18.93
CA SER A 36 -6.30 2.92 20.31
C SER A 36 -6.61 4.01 21.30
N ASN A 37 -7.08 5.18 20.87
CA ASN A 37 -7.36 6.30 21.74
C ASN A 37 -8.73 6.12 22.43
N ASP A 38 -8.77 6.32 23.76
CA ASP A 38 -9.98 6.14 24.59
C ASP A 38 -11.12 7.10 24.20
N ASN A 39 -10.82 8.21 23.55
CA ASN A 39 -11.82 9.20 23.12
C ASN A 39 -12.44 8.87 21.76
N TYR A 40 -12.19 7.69 21.23
CA TYR A 40 -12.61 7.30 19.90
C TYR A 40 -14.09 6.89 19.91
N THR A 41 -14.89 7.49 19.02
CA THR A 41 -16.32 7.17 18.91
C THR A 41 -16.51 5.82 18.20
N PRO A 42 -17.61 5.07 18.49
CA PRO A 42 -17.88 3.82 17.78
C PRO A 42 -18.00 3.99 16.25
N GLU A 43 -18.58 5.10 15.81
CA GLU A 43 -18.72 5.39 14.37
C GLU A 43 -17.36 5.61 13.70
N ALA A 44 -16.49 6.37 14.34
CA ALA A 44 -15.13 6.60 13.86
C ALA A 44 -14.33 5.29 13.87
N TYR A 45 -14.52 4.44 14.87
CA TYR A 45 -13.89 3.13 14.94
C TYR A 45 -14.29 2.26 13.74
N ILE A 46 -15.58 2.21 13.38
CA ILE A 46 -16.06 1.43 12.25
C ILE A 46 -15.47 1.95 10.94
N GLN A 47 -15.49 3.27 10.72
CA GLN A 47 -14.92 3.89 9.53
C GLN A 47 -13.42 3.61 9.40
N ASN A 48 -12.70 3.70 10.52
CA ASN A 48 -11.25 3.47 10.53
C ASN A 48 -10.91 2.01 10.28
N SER A 49 -11.69 1.07 10.84
CA SER A 49 -11.52 -0.36 10.58
C SER A 49 -11.72 -0.69 9.10
N LYS A 50 -12.75 -0.08 8.48
CA LYS A 50 -12.99 -0.25 7.05
C LYS A 50 -11.83 0.30 6.21
N PHE A 51 -11.31 1.47 6.60
CA PHE A 51 -10.14 2.05 5.93
C PHE A 51 -8.93 1.11 6.02
N ILE A 52 -8.66 0.54 7.20
CA ILE A 52 -7.56 -0.41 7.40
C ILE A 52 -7.75 -1.65 6.54
N ASP A 53 -8.96 -2.21 6.50
CA ASP A 53 -9.27 -3.38 5.67
C ASP A 53 -9.04 -3.09 4.18
N ASP A 54 -9.53 -1.96 3.69
CA ASP A 54 -9.36 -1.57 2.28
C ASP A 54 -7.89 -1.35 1.94
N ALA A 55 -7.15 -0.70 2.85
CA ALA A 55 -5.72 -0.48 2.68
C ALA A 55 -4.95 -1.80 2.66
N GLN A 56 -5.31 -2.77 3.51
CA GLN A 56 -4.68 -4.09 3.52
C GLN A 56 -4.91 -4.84 2.21
N LYS A 57 -6.11 -4.76 1.64
CA LYS A 57 -6.39 -5.36 0.33
C LYS A 57 -5.51 -4.75 -0.76
N GLU A 58 -5.35 -3.43 -0.76
CA GLU A 58 -4.47 -2.75 -1.71
C GLU A 58 -3.01 -3.15 -1.49
N ILE A 59 -2.56 -3.27 -0.24
CA ILE A 59 -1.21 -3.72 0.11
C ILE A 59 -0.93 -5.11 -0.48
N TYR A 60 -1.83 -6.06 -0.30
CA TYR A 60 -1.67 -7.41 -0.85
C TYR A 60 -1.64 -7.39 -2.38
N SER A 61 -2.49 -6.58 -3.00
CA SER A 61 -2.51 -6.42 -4.46
C SER A 61 -1.18 -5.85 -4.98
N LEU A 62 -0.62 -4.86 -4.29
CA LEU A 62 0.67 -4.25 -4.64
C LEU A 62 1.82 -5.25 -4.49
N LEU A 63 1.82 -6.03 -3.40
CA LEU A 63 2.84 -7.05 -3.18
C LEU A 63 2.82 -8.10 -4.28
N ASP A 64 1.64 -8.56 -4.68
CA ASP A 64 1.48 -9.50 -5.78
C ASP A 64 1.98 -8.91 -7.09
N GLY A 65 1.66 -7.64 -7.36
CA GLY A 65 2.13 -6.93 -8.55
C GLY A 65 3.65 -6.77 -8.57
N ILE A 66 4.26 -6.45 -7.43
CA ILE A 66 5.73 -6.32 -7.30
C ILE A 66 6.38 -7.67 -7.56
N LYS A 67 5.83 -8.74 -6.98
CA LYS A 67 6.34 -10.10 -7.19
C LYS A 67 6.32 -10.47 -8.67
N ARG A 68 5.23 -10.18 -9.37
CA ARG A 68 5.12 -10.44 -10.81
C ARG A 68 6.15 -9.64 -11.61
N ASP A 69 6.32 -8.36 -11.28
CA ASP A 69 7.29 -7.50 -11.97
C ASP A 69 8.71 -8.03 -11.80
N VAL A 70 9.07 -8.45 -10.58
CA VAL A 70 10.39 -9.01 -10.28
C VAL A 70 10.59 -10.35 -10.99
N GLU A 71 9.59 -11.21 -11.03
CA GLU A 71 9.67 -12.50 -11.74
C GLU A 71 9.83 -12.34 -13.24
N CYS A 72 9.33 -11.25 -13.81
CA CYS A 72 9.45 -10.96 -15.24
C CYS A 72 10.77 -10.27 -15.63
N ILE A 73 11.55 -9.83 -14.66
CA ILE A 73 12.87 -9.25 -14.90
C ILE A 73 13.89 -10.36 -15.14
#